data_5157c290ec34c8bdbe533e669191c597
#
_entry.id   5157c290ec34c8bdbe533e669191c597
#
_cell.length_a   1.000
_cell.length_b   1.000
_cell.length_c   1.000
_cell.angle_alpha   90.00
_cell.angle_beta   90.00
_cell.angle_gamma   90.00
#
_symmetry.space_group_name_H-M   'P 1'
#
loop_
_entity.id
_entity.type
_entity.pdbx_description
1 polymer ?
#
loop_
_entity_poly.entity_id
_entity_poly.type
_entity_poly.pdbx_seq_one_letter_code
_entity_poly.pdbx_strand_id
1 'polypeptide(L)'
;VDTPHEPQRGRIISFPQAHAPDRPVAASGQASALNDDDRLIDQSPSRNPQTGPAPISHLRGLPLGISSGALYPHLATEDVPHHAASLGVQTVELMLQTPGEYQPDYIADIANRVRDAGVKVRSVHTMLNLHPMFDPYPRRAREGRQLFDLGIRAAAALDADVLVWHGARAEEVAQPDGWERFVRLSTRLAAACGEAGVKLGVENVSWCALATVRDIVRFATRIDEIGPPEHIGFVFDPFQAMRADANPFMILAAMGNRVANVHISDYSGEHPAQCHLPPGEGHMPWSALLRAIAGSGYSGPMIVEAPLGTGSSTLDRVRDYIEPRIRSVFDFAPDDATRPHENPVDPARLPDGVREGIELFNQRRFFEAHEVIEHEWHAERASIRRLYQGILQIGVGFYHALNGNQKGAVLLLTDGLAKTSEFTPDALGVRTGKLVAEAQRCLRVIERLGPDGIAAFDAGMIPRIEMVTIGANPAT
;
A
#
# COMPACT_ATOMS: atom_id res chain seq x y z
N VAL A 1 -32.26 -50.36 -17.28
CA VAL A 1 -31.74 -50.55 -15.93
C VAL A 1 -30.94 -49.31 -15.61
N ASP A 2 -31.66 -48.27 -15.13
CA ASP A 2 -31.13 -46.98 -14.79
C ASP A 2 -30.63 -46.99 -13.34
N THR A 3 -29.40 -46.54 -13.13
CA THR A 3 -28.89 -46.22 -11.80
C THR A 3 -29.01 -44.70 -11.57
N PRO A 4 -29.51 -44.23 -10.43
CA PRO A 4 -29.65 -42.79 -10.20
C PRO A 4 -28.33 -42.12 -9.82
N HIS A 5 -28.08 -40.96 -10.40
CA HIS A 5 -27.00 -40.05 -10.04
C HIS A 5 -27.28 -39.42 -8.67
N GLU A 6 -26.34 -39.60 -7.74
CA GLU A 6 -26.28 -38.82 -6.50
C GLU A 6 -25.82 -37.38 -6.77
N PRO A 7 -26.42 -36.37 -6.12
CA PRO A 7 -25.95 -34.99 -6.24
C PRO A 7 -24.68 -34.78 -5.40
N GLN A 8 -23.64 -34.30 -6.05
CA GLN A 8 -22.38 -33.88 -5.39
C GLN A 8 -22.69 -32.76 -4.37
N ARG A 9 -22.44 -33.05 -3.11
CA ARG A 9 -22.49 -32.07 -2.01
C ARG A 9 -21.39 -31.03 -2.22
N GLY A 10 -21.77 -29.75 -2.23
CA GLY A 10 -20.85 -28.61 -2.32
C GLY A 10 -19.83 -28.65 -1.18
N ARG A 11 -18.54 -28.56 -1.53
CA ARG A 11 -17.46 -28.41 -0.56
C ARG A 11 -17.59 -27.04 0.10
N ILE A 12 -17.89 -27.05 1.37
CA ILE A 12 -17.69 -25.90 2.26
C ILE A 12 -16.18 -25.73 2.39
N ILE A 13 -15.65 -24.61 1.90
CA ILE A 13 -14.25 -24.24 2.09
C ILE A 13 -14.14 -23.77 3.54
N SER A 14 -13.66 -24.66 4.42
CA SER A 14 -13.26 -24.32 5.77
C SER A 14 -11.87 -23.67 5.72
N PHE A 15 -11.71 -22.52 6.35
CA PHE A 15 -10.39 -21.96 6.62
C PHE A 15 -9.61 -22.91 7.54
N PRO A 16 -8.31 -23.14 7.32
CA PRO A 16 -7.53 -23.96 8.21
C PRO A 16 -7.40 -23.30 9.58
N GLN A 17 -7.88 -24.00 10.61
CA GLN A 17 -7.56 -23.67 11.99
C GLN A 17 -6.07 -23.95 12.21
N ALA A 18 -5.37 -23.00 12.80
CA ALA A 18 -4.00 -23.17 13.22
C ALA A 18 -3.93 -24.25 14.33
N HIS A 19 -3.28 -25.37 14.03
CA HIS A 19 -2.95 -26.36 15.04
C HIS A 19 -1.79 -25.82 15.91
N ALA A 20 -2.04 -25.73 17.22
CA ALA A 20 -1.00 -25.54 18.21
C ALA A 20 -0.11 -26.78 18.26
N PRO A 21 1.23 -26.65 18.40
CA PRO A 21 2.10 -27.81 18.55
C PRO A 21 1.94 -28.44 19.95
N ASP A 22 1.81 -29.76 19.97
CA ASP A 22 1.81 -30.58 21.17
C ASP A 22 3.08 -30.36 22.01
N ARG A 23 2.89 -30.07 23.31
CA ARG A 23 3.96 -30.09 24.30
C ARG A 23 4.19 -31.50 24.76
N PRO A 24 5.45 -31.99 24.85
CA PRO A 24 5.75 -33.23 25.54
C PRO A 24 5.71 -33.01 27.05
N VAL A 25 5.02 -33.93 27.73
CA VAL A 25 5.00 -34.07 29.17
C VAL A 25 6.38 -34.59 29.63
N ALA A 26 7.08 -33.87 30.52
CA ALA A 26 8.23 -34.38 31.24
C ALA A 26 7.93 -34.40 32.72
N ALA A 27 8.36 -35.52 33.31
CA ALA A 27 8.08 -35.97 34.65
C ALA A 27 8.87 -35.24 35.75
N SER A 28 8.25 -35.27 36.91
CA SER A 28 8.67 -35.00 38.28
C SER A 28 10.16 -35.25 38.66
N GLY A 29 10.68 -34.31 39.47
CA GLY A 29 11.92 -34.53 40.26
C GLY A 29 12.23 -33.40 41.21
N GLN A 30 11.76 -33.57 42.43
CA GLN A 30 12.31 -33.19 43.74
C GLN A 30 13.07 -31.88 44.01
N ALA A 31 12.59 -31.26 45.09
CA ALA A 31 13.10 -30.13 45.85
C ALA A 31 14.49 -30.33 46.47
N SER A 32 15.22 -29.23 46.57
CA SER A 32 16.05 -28.97 47.78
C SER A 32 16.21 -27.47 48.00
N ALA A 33 16.08 -27.09 49.28
CA ALA A 33 16.16 -25.73 49.80
C ALA A 33 17.63 -25.30 50.06
N LEU A 34 17.74 -23.99 50.33
CA LEU A 34 18.77 -23.21 51.07
C LEU A 34 19.53 -22.22 50.15
N ASN A 35 19.62 -20.97 50.40
CA ASN A 35 19.86 -20.12 51.53
C ASN A 35 19.79 -18.63 51.13
N ASP A 36 19.54 -17.81 52.12
CA ASP A 36 19.55 -16.36 52.15
C ASP A 36 20.87 -15.67 51.77
N ASP A 37 20.72 -14.36 51.57
CA ASP A 37 21.68 -13.27 51.56
C ASP A 37 22.39 -12.95 50.22
N ASP A 38 21.86 -11.92 49.53
CA ASP A 38 22.68 -10.72 49.30
C ASP A 38 21.78 -9.56 48.77
N ARG A 39 21.58 -8.57 49.65
CA ARG A 39 20.98 -7.28 49.30
C ARG A 39 22.03 -6.44 48.56
N LEU A 40 21.84 -6.23 47.28
CA LEU A 40 22.44 -5.10 46.56
C LEU A 40 21.35 -4.22 45.99
N ILE A 41 21.43 -2.99 46.40
CA ILE A 41 20.52 -1.86 46.16
C ILE A 41 20.50 -1.54 44.65
N ASP A 42 19.42 -1.88 43.97
CA ASP A 42 19.14 -1.36 42.64
C ASP A 42 18.42 -0.01 42.74
N GLN A 43 19.14 1.08 42.52
CA GLN A 43 18.61 2.43 42.36
C GLN A 43 18.28 2.66 40.89
N SER A 44 17.23 2.04 40.39
CA SER A 44 16.56 2.47 39.15
C SER A 44 15.56 3.57 39.52
N PRO A 45 15.52 4.70 38.79
CA PRO A 45 14.57 5.75 39.09
C PRO A 45 13.15 5.26 38.85
N SER A 46 12.33 5.36 39.88
CA SER A 46 10.91 5.04 39.84
C SER A 46 10.21 5.77 38.69
N ARG A 47 9.73 5.05 37.70
CA ARG A 47 8.79 5.58 36.69
C ARG A 47 7.52 6.00 37.42
N ASN A 48 7.22 7.28 37.28
CA ASN A 48 5.97 7.89 37.75
C ASN A 48 4.80 7.27 36.95
N PRO A 49 3.80 6.60 37.58
CA PRO A 49 2.74 5.90 36.86
C PRO A 49 1.66 6.81 36.25
N GLN A 50 1.90 8.12 36.10
CA GLN A 50 0.91 9.09 35.61
C GLN A 50 1.21 9.70 34.24
N THR A 51 2.23 9.28 33.52
CA THR A 51 2.41 9.69 32.13
C THR A 51 2.07 8.50 31.24
N GLY A 52 0.81 8.39 30.84
CA GLY A 52 0.42 7.63 29.67
C GLY A 52 1.26 8.06 28.45
N PRO A 53 1.44 7.20 27.44
CA PRO A 53 2.19 7.56 26.24
C PRO A 53 1.68 8.90 25.70
N ALA A 54 2.59 9.82 25.38
CA ALA A 54 2.24 11.12 24.84
C ALA A 54 1.37 10.94 23.59
N PRO A 55 0.26 11.67 23.44
CA PRO A 55 -0.62 11.50 22.30
C PRO A 55 0.15 11.80 21.01
N ILE A 56 0.00 10.91 20.02
CA ILE A 56 0.66 10.94 18.68
C ILE A 56 0.24 12.17 17.85
N SER A 57 -0.56 13.07 18.41
CA SER A 57 -1.25 14.18 17.77
C SER A 57 -0.37 15.25 17.10
N HIS A 58 0.96 15.11 17.10
CA HIS A 58 1.87 16.15 16.59
C HIS A 58 2.81 15.70 15.46
N LEU A 59 2.65 14.49 14.92
CA LEU A 59 3.37 14.12 13.70
C LEU A 59 2.71 14.87 12.53
N ARG A 60 3.33 15.92 12.07
CA ARG A 60 3.05 16.49 10.75
C ARG A 60 3.40 15.40 9.74
N GLY A 61 2.38 14.80 9.09
CA GLY A 61 2.66 13.76 8.12
C GLY A 61 1.56 12.71 8.04
N LEU A 62 1.91 11.44 8.12
CA LEU A 62 1.03 10.29 7.98
C LEU A 62 0.78 9.63 9.35
N PRO A 63 -0.25 10.03 10.12
CA PRO A 63 -0.50 9.46 11.44
C PRO A 63 -0.87 7.98 11.33
N LEU A 64 -0.56 7.20 12.37
CA LEU A 64 -0.94 5.79 12.44
C LEU A 64 -2.33 5.63 13.05
N GLY A 65 -3.13 4.76 12.41
CA GLY A 65 -4.36 4.20 12.93
C GLY A 65 -4.29 2.69 12.99
N ILE A 66 -5.29 2.05 13.60
CA ILE A 66 -5.42 0.58 13.62
C ILE A 66 -6.76 0.14 13.06
N SER A 67 -6.78 -0.97 12.33
CA SER A 67 -8.01 -1.66 11.93
C SER A 67 -8.50 -2.57 13.05
N SER A 68 -9.81 -2.66 13.25
CA SER A 68 -10.40 -3.69 14.11
C SER A 68 -10.08 -5.10 13.61
N GLY A 69 -9.85 -5.26 12.29
CA GLY A 69 -9.37 -6.49 11.69
C GLY A 69 -8.01 -6.96 12.22
N ALA A 70 -7.13 -6.02 12.59
CA ALA A 70 -5.84 -6.32 13.20
C ALA A 70 -5.94 -6.93 14.62
N LEU A 71 -7.09 -6.76 15.27
CA LEU A 71 -7.38 -7.26 16.62
C LEU A 71 -8.28 -8.51 16.60
N TYR A 72 -8.82 -8.85 15.42
CA TYR A 72 -9.66 -10.05 15.23
C TYR A 72 -8.80 -11.33 15.33
N PRO A 73 -9.30 -12.43 15.92
CA PRO A 73 -10.62 -12.59 16.55
C PRO A 73 -10.61 -12.31 18.07
N HIS A 74 -9.61 -11.64 18.60
CA HIS A 74 -9.34 -11.53 20.04
C HIS A 74 -10.14 -10.42 20.73
N LEU A 75 -10.63 -9.45 19.95
CA LEU A 75 -11.39 -8.32 20.46
C LEU A 75 -12.65 -8.13 19.60
N ALA A 76 -13.78 -7.85 20.24
CA ALA A 76 -15.01 -7.51 19.55
C ALA A 76 -14.94 -6.08 18.98
N THR A 77 -15.60 -5.84 17.85
CA THR A 77 -15.53 -4.56 17.12
C THR A 77 -15.95 -3.38 18.00
N GLU A 78 -16.95 -3.55 18.86
CA GLU A 78 -17.44 -2.52 19.78
C GLU A 78 -16.46 -2.14 20.89
N ASP A 79 -15.50 -3.00 21.23
CA ASP A 79 -14.48 -2.72 22.24
C ASP A 79 -13.23 -2.03 21.68
N VAL A 80 -13.09 -2.02 20.36
CA VAL A 80 -11.91 -1.44 19.68
C VAL A 80 -11.70 0.05 20.00
N PRO A 81 -12.71 0.92 20.05
CA PRO A 81 -12.48 2.34 20.36
C PRO A 81 -11.76 2.58 21.69
N HIS A 82 -12.22 1.95 22.76
CA HIS A 82 -11.59 2.09 24.08
C HIS A 82 -10.21 1.43 24.15
N HIS A 83 -10.08 0.27 23.48
CA HIS A 83 -8.79 -0.41 23.39
C HIS A 83 -7.76 0.42 22.63
N ALA A 84 -8.12 1.00 21.49
CA ALA A 84 -7.26 1.89 20.72
C ALA A 84 -6.81 3.10 21.56
N ALA A 85 -7.77 3.74 22.27
CA ALA A 85 -7.46 4.85 23.19
C ALA A 85 -6.47 4.43 24.27
N SER A 86 -6.64 3.24 24.87
CA SER A 86 -5.73 2.72 25.90
C SER A 86 -4.30 2.49 25.37
N LEU A 87 -4.17 2.22 24.08
CA LEU A 87 -2.89 2.10 23.38
C LEU A 87 -2.35 3.45 22.84
N GLY A 88 -3.02 4.58 23.15
CA GLY A 88 -2.67 5.91 22.64
C GLY A 88 -2.90 6.09 21.14
N VAL A 89 -3.76 5.29 20.53
CA VAL A 89 -4.18 5.44 19.12
C VAL A 89 -5.44 6.27 19.05
N GLN A 90 -5.43 7.32 18.22
CA GLN A 90 -6.55 8.26 18.09
C GLN A 90 -7.41 7.99 16.85
N THR A 91 -7.01 7.07 15.98
CA THR A 91 -7.70 6.82 14.72
C THR A 91 -7.89 5.32 14.54
N VAL A 92 -9.12 4.93 14.20
CA VAL A 92 -9.48 3.54 13.98
C VAL A 92 -10.17 3.34 12.63
N GLU A 93 -10.01 2.16 12.08
CA GLU A 93 -10.89 1.59 11.08
C GLU A 93 -11.75 0.51 11.73
N LEU A 94 -13.04 0.52 11.45
CA LEU A 94 -13.97 -0.48 11.95
C LEU A 94 -14.39 -1.43 10.83
N MET A 95 -13.89 -2.66 10.88
CA MET A 95 -14.24 -3.74 9.98
C MET A 95 -15.47 -4.49 10.54
N LEU A 96 -16.61 -4.34 9.88
CA LEU A 96 -17.87 -4.97 10.30
C LEU A 96 -17.91 -6.42 9.86
N GLN A 97 -17.83 -7.34 10.81
CA GLN A 97 -17.61 -8.77 10.58
C GLN A 97 -18.89 -9.56 10.30
N THR A 98 -20.02 -9.13 10.86
CA THR A 98 -21.28 -9.87 10.81
C THR A 98 -22.45 -8.98 10.41
N PRO A 99 -23.54 -9.51 9.83
CA PRO A 99 -24.72 -8.71 9.49
C PRO A 99 -25.33 -7.97 10.69
N GLY A 100 -25.15 -8.49 11.90
CA GLY A 100 -25.61 -7.84 13.14
C GLY A 100 -24.90 -6.53 13.42
N GLU A 101 -23.63 -6.43 13.06
CA GLU A 101 -22.81 -5.23 13.26
C GLU A 101 -23.17 -4.07 12.33
N TYR A 102 -23.99 -4.30 11.31
CA TYR A 102 -24.53 -3.26 10.43
C TYR A 102 -25.85 -2.65 10.94
N GLN A 103 -26.42 -3.21 12.01
CA GLN A 103 -27.72 -2.76 12.50
C GLN A 103 -27.62 -1.40 13.19
N PRO A 104 -28.64 -0.53 13.03
CA PRO A 104 -28.61 0.83 13.56
C PRO A 104 -28.34 0.93 15.06
N ASP A 105 -28.92 0.01 15.86
CA ASP A 105 -28.75 0.01 17.32
C ASP A 105 -27.30 -0.33 17.71
N TYR A 106 -26.69 -1.29 17.03
CA TYR A 106 -25.29 -1.63 17.25
C TYR A 106 -24.36 -0.47 16.85
N ILE A 107 -24.62 0.18 15.72
CA ILE A 107 -23.84 1.34 15.26
C ILE A 107 -24.00 2.52 16.22
N ALA A 108 -25.19 2.72 16.79
CA ALA A 108 -25.41 3.77 17.80
C ALA A 108 -24.61 3.50 19.08
N ASP A 109 -24.49 2.24 19.52
CA ASP A 109 -23.62 1.85 20.64
C ASP A 109 -22.14 2.14 20.34
N ILE A 110 -21.65 1.70 19.17
CA ILE A 110 -20.27 1.99 18.76
C ILE A 110 -20.03 3.51 18.70
N ALA A 111 -20.95 4.30 18.15
CA ALA A 111 -20.81 5.75 18.07
C ALA A 111 -20.68 6.40 19.47
N ASN A 112 -21.39 5.86 20.47
CA ASN A 112 -21.20 6.29 21.86
C ASN A 112 -19.80 5.94 22.36
N ARG A 113 -19.35 4.71 22.18
CA ARG A 113 -18.02 4.25 22.59
C ARG A 113 -16.88 5.01 21.91
N VAL A 114 -17.04 5.34 20.63
CA VAL A 114 -16.09 6.18 19.87
C VAL A 114 -15.96 7.56 20.50
N ARG A 115 -17.11 8.20 20.83
CA ARG A 115 -17.10 9.51 21.51
C ARG A 115 -16.50 9.43 22.90
N ASP A 116 -16.88 8.42 23.69
CA ASP A 116 -16.37 8.24 25.06
C ASP A 116 -14.88 7.98 25.08
N ALA A 117 -14.37 7.21 24.10
CA ALA A 117 -12.95 6.94 23.95
C ALA A 117 -12.14 8.11 23.36
N GLY A 118 -12.81 9.09 22.76
CA GLY A 118 -12.15 10.25 22.11
C GLY A 118 -11.33 9.87 20.87
N VAL A 119 -11.71 8.80 20.18
CA VAL A 119 -11.05 8.35 18.92
C VAL A 119 -11.87 8.78 17.70
N LYS A 120 -11.20 8.91 16.54
CA LYS A 120 -11.84 9.16 15.25
C LYS A 120 -11.96 7.86 14.46
N VAL A 121 -13.14 7.60 13.89
CA VAL A 121 -13.31 6.56 12.88
C VAL A 121 -12.84 7.13 11.53
N ARG A 122 -11.74 6.62 11.00
CA ARG A 122 -11.25 6.98 9.66
C ARG A 122 -12.08 6.35 8.57
N SER A 123 -12.35 5.07 8.74
CA SER A 123 -13.05 4.26 7.75
C SER A 123 -13.91 3.19 8.40
N VAL A 124 -14.98 2.85 7.71
CA VAL A 124 -15.73 1.62 7.95
C VAL A 124 -15.37 0.65 6.83
N HIS A 125 -14.97 -0.56 7.19
CA HIS A 125 -14.57 -1.58 6.23
C HIS A 125 -15.65 -2.66 6.11
N THR A 126 -16.07 -2.95 4.88
CA THR A 126 -17.10 -3.94 4.59
C THR A 126 -16.49 -5.31 4.30
N MET A 127 -17.05 -6.37 4.85
CA MET A 127 -16.63 -7.75 4.55
C MET A 127 -17.27 -8.24 3.24
N LEU A 128 -16.46 -8.55 2.23
CA LEU A 128 -16.93 -8.89 0.88
C LEU A 128 -17.90 -10.07 0.86
N ASN A 129 -17.67 -11.09 1.68
CA ASN A 129 -18.53 -12.28 1.76
C ASN A 129 -19.95 -11.99 2.25
N LEU A 130 -20.18 -10.87 2.92
CA LEU A 130 -21.49 -10.40 3.36
C LEU A 130 -22.27 -9.67 2.25
N HIS A 131 -21.60 -9.26 1.17
CA HIS A 131 -22.17 -8.42 0.12
C HIS A 131 -22.14 -9.12 -1.25
N PRO A 132 -22.92 -10.21 -1.45
CA PRO A 132 -22.92 -10.97 -2.70
C PRO A 132 -23.66 -10.23 -3.83
N MET A 133 -23.25 -8.99 -4.12
CA MET A 133 -23.96 -8.08 -5.06
C MET A 133 -23.88 -8.52 -6.52
N PHE A 134 -22.96 -9.41 -6.84
CA PHE A 134 -22.78 -10.00 -8.18
C PHE A 134 -23.38 -11.43 -8.28
N ASP A 135 -23.97 -11.94 -7.21
CA ASP A 135 -24.57 -13.27 -7.22
C ASP A 135 -25.66 -13.37 -8.31
N PRO A 136 -25.65 -14.44 -9.10
CA PRO A 136 -26.65 -14.64 -10.16
C PRO A 136 -28.08 -14.83 -9.60
N TYR A 137 -28.21 -15.23 -8.32
CA TYR A 137 -29.52 -15.33 -7.69
C TYR A 137 -30.00 -13.96 -7.19
N PRO A 138 -31.07 -13.39 -7.82
CA PRO A 138 -31.43 -11.98 -7.62
C PRO A 138 -31.76 -11.61 -6.17
N ARG A 139 -32.23 -12.57 -5.37
CA ARG A 139 -32.56 -12.32 -3.95
C ARG A 139 -31.28 -12.08 -3.14
N ARG A 140 -30.26 -12.93 -3.29
CA ARG A 140 -28.98 -12.77 -2.61
C ARG A 140 -28.30 -11.44 -3.01
N ALA A 141 -28.33 -11.14 -4.31
CA ALA A 141 -27.78 -9.87 -4.79
C ALA A 141 -28.52 -8.64 -4.21
N ARG A 142 -29.84 -8.71 -4.00
CA ARG A 142 -30.59 -7.63 -3.34
C ARG A 142 -30.26 -7.52 -1.86
N GLU A 143 -30.25 -8.66 -1.14
CA GLU A 143 -29.90 -8.69 0.29
C GLU A 143 -28.49 -8.17 0.53
N GLY A 144 -27.51 -8.54 -0.32
CA GLY A 144 -26.16 -8.01 -0.27
C GLY A 144 -26.12 -6.48 -0.47
N ARG A 145 -26.87 -5.93 -1.41
CA ARG A 145 -27.00 -4.46 -1.59
C ARG A 145 -27.65 -3.78 -0.40
N GLN A 146 -28.74 -4.36 0.14
CA GLN A 146 -29.41 -3.80 1.33
C GLN A 146 -28.47 -3.74 2.54
N LEU A 147 -27.65 -4.77 2.74
CA LEU A 147 -26.66 -4.78 3.80
C LEU A 147 -25.54 -3.73 3.53
N PHE A 148 -25.15 -3.56 2.27
CA PHE A 148 -24.18 -2.51 1.90
C PHE A 148 -24.73 -1.09 2.14
N ASP A 149 -26.03 -0.88 1.88
CA ASP A 149 -26.71 0.39 2.18
C ASP A 149 -26.71 0.68 3.69
N LEU A 150 -26.81 -0.35 4.54
CA LEU A 150 -26.60 -0.21 5.99
C LEU A 150 -25.15 0.15 6.32
N GLY A 151 -24.17 -0.38 5.59
CA GLY A 151 -22.76 -0.01 5.71
C GLY A 151 -22.51 1.46 5.40
N ILE A 152 -23.15 2.02 4.36
CA ILE A 152 -23.10 3.46 4.05
C ILE A 152 -23.64 4.29 5.21
N ARG A 153 -24.79 3.90 5.76
CA ARG A 153 -25.40 4.59 6.92
C ARG A 153 -24.55 4.46 8.17
N ALA A 154 -23.92 3.30 8.39
CA ALA A 154 -22.99 3.08 9.49
C ALA A 154 -21.78 4.03 9.37
N ALA A 155 -21.17 4.13 8.20
CA ALA A 155 -20.06 5.03 7.96
C ALA A 155 -20.44 6.49 8.23
N ALA A 156 -21.61 6.94 7.75
CA ALA A 156 -22.14 8.27 8.01
C ALA A 156 -22.41 8.51 9.51
N ALA A 157 -23.05 7.56 10.20
CA ALA A 157 -23.36 7.67 11.62
C ALA A 157 -22.13 7.71 12.54
N LEU A 158 -21.02 7.12 12.06
CA LEU A 158 -19.73 7.10 12.75
C LEU A 158 -18.79 8.26 12.32
N ASP A 159 -19.29 9.20 11.50
CA ASP A 159 -18.51 10.31 10.95
C ASP A 159 -17.21 9.82 10.27
N ALA A 160 -17.30 8.70 9.55
CA ALA A 160 -16.18 8.13 8.85
C ALA A 160 -15.94 8.84 7.51
N ASP A 161 -14.67 9.07 7.17
CA ASP A 161 -14.31 9.71 5.90
C ASP A 161 -14.47 8.75 4.70
N VAL A 162 -14.29 7.45 4.92
CA VAL A 162 -14.23 6.42 3.86
C VAL A 162 -15.03 5.18 4.22
N LEU A 163 -15.77 4.66 3.25
CA LEU A 163 -16.32 3.30 3.27
C LEU A 163 -15.44 2.41 2.39
N VAL A 164 -14.73 1.48 2.99
CA VAL A 164 -13.82 0.57 2.28
C VAL A 164 -14.59 -0.63 1.72
N TRP A 165 -14.31 -0.93 0.46
CA TRP A 165 -14.89 -2.04 -0.27
C TRP A 165 -13.85 -2.72 -1.17
N HIS A 166 -13.77 -4.03 -1.15
CA HIS A 166 -12.86 -4.81 -2.00
C HIS A 166 -13.21 -4.79 -3.50
N GLY A 167 -14.41 -4.31 -3.84
CA GLY A 167 -14.91 -4.38 -5.23
C GLY A 167 -15.53 -5.73 -5.57
N ALA A 168 -15.57 -6.05 -6.86
CA ALA A 168 -15.97 -7.37 -7.36
C ALA A 168 -14.77 -8.33 -7.32
N ARG A 169 -15.05 -9.64 -7.23
CA ARG A 169 -14.02 -10.66 -7.41
C ARG A 169 -13.53 -10.70 -8.86
N ALA A 170 -12.30 -11.12 -9.06
CA ALA A 170 -11.72 -11.28 -10.39
C ALA A 170 -12.57 -12.20 -11.30
N GLU A 171 -13.11 -13.28 -10.73
CA GLU A 171 -14.01 -14.22 -11.43
C GLU A 171 -15.35 -13.59 -11.85
N GLU A 172 -15.85 -12.62 -11.08
CA GLU A 172 -17.12 -11.91 -11.36
C GLU A 172 -16.95 -10.89 -12.49
N VAL A 173 -15.81 -10.20 -12.54
CA VAL A 173 -15.50 -9.27 -13.64
C VAL A 173 -15.08 -9.97 -14.93
N ALA A 174 -14.61 -11.20 -14.85
CA ALA A 174 -14.29 -12.03 -16.02
C ALA A 174 -15.54 -12.57 -16.73
N GLN A 175 -16.72 -12.52 -16.11
CA GLN A 175 -17.98 -12.92 -16.75
C GLN A 175 -18.37 -11.93 -17.88
N PRO A 176 -19.18 -12.36 -18.85
CA PRO A 176 -19.74 -11.45 -19.86
C PRO A 176 -20.39 -10.22 -19.17
N ASP A 177 -20.03 -9.02 -19.64
CA ASP A 177 -20.43 -7.73 -19.05
C ASP A 177 -20.04 -7.53 -17.56
N GLY A 178 -19.26 -8.42 -16.98
CA GLY A 178 -18.88 -8.38 -15.57
C GLY A 178 -18.15 -7.10 -15.19
N TRP A 179 -17.20 -6.67 -16.02
CA TRP A 179 -16.49 -5.41 -15.83
C TRP A 179 -17.41 -4.18 -15.85
N GLU A 180 -18.26 -4.08 -16.83
CA GLU A 180 -19.21 -2.95 -16.95
C GLU A 180 -20.26 -2.96 -15.82
N ARG A 181 -20.65 -4.15 -15.35
CA ARG A 181 -21.50 -4.29 -14.16
C ARG A 181 -20.79 -3.78 -12.91
N PHE A 182 -19.52 -4.13 -12.74
CA PHE A 182 -18.68 -3.65 -11.63
C PHE A 182 -18.57 -2.13 -11.65
N VAL A 183 -18.19 -1.54 -12.78
CA VAL A 183 -18.07 -0.08 -12.91
C VAL A 183 -19.40 0.63 -12.62
N ARG A 184 -20.51 0.18 -13.25
CA ARG A 184 -21.83 0.77 -12.99
C ARG A 184 -22.30 0.63 -11.54
N LEU A 185 -21.98 -0.48 -10.90
CA LEU A 185 -22.30 -0.67 -9.46
C LEU A 185 -21.47 0.29 -8.62
N SER A 186 -20.16 0.35 -8.85
CA SER A 186 -19.25 1.28 -8.15
C SER A 186 -19.71 2.73 -8.25
N THR A 187 -20.14 3.16 -9.44
CA THR A 187 -20.68 4.51 -9.68
C THR A 187 -21.92 4.80 -8.83
N ARG A 188 -22.85 3.85 -8.76
CA ARG A 188 -24.07 4.01 -7.96
C ARG A 188 -23.77 4.01 -6.45
N LEU A 189 -22.86 3.14 -6.00
CA LEU A 189 -22.46 3.11 -4.60
C LEU A 189 -21.72 4.40 -4.21
N ALA A 190 -20.86 4.91 -5.10
CA ALA A 190 -20.16 6.16 -4.89
C ALA A 190 -21.13 7.35 -4.77
N ALA A 191 -22.16 7.42 -5.60
CA ALA A 191 -23.19 8.44 -5.51
C ALA A 191 -23.92 8.36 -4.16
N ALA A 192 -24.33 7.17 -3.71
CA ALA A 192 -24.99 6.98 -2.42
C ALA A 192 -24.08 7.30 -1.24
N CYS A 193 -22.78 6.97 -1.34
CA CYS A 193 -21.78 7.38 -0.34
C CYS A 193 -21.65 8.90 -0.30
N GLY A 194 -21.58 9.58 -1.47
CA GLY A 194 -21.48 11.03 -1.54
C GLY A 194 -22.69 11.75 -0.94
N GLU A 195 -23.92 11.24 -1.18
CA GLU A 195 -25.14 11.74 -0.53
C GLU A 195 -25.09 11.60 1.01
N ALA A 196 -24.38 10.59 1.50
CA ALA A 196 -24.18 10.36 2.93
C ALA A 196 -22.95 11.10 3.52
N GLY A 197 -22.20 11.87 2.70
CA GLY A 197 -21.00 12.59 3.13
C GLY A 197 -19.76 11.70 3.27
N VAL A 198 -19.78 10.49 2.72
CA VAL A 198 -18.72 9.48 2.81
C VAL A 198 -18.11 9.26 1.43
N LYS A 199 -16.82 8.96 1.34
CA LYS A 199 -16.18 8.54 0.08
C LYS A 199 -16.13 7.01 -0.02
N LEU A 200 -16.51 6.46 -1.18
CA LEU A 200 -16.29 5.05 -1.47
C LEU A 200 -14.81 4.81 -1.78
N GLY A 201 -14.13 3.99 -0.98
CA GLY A 201 -12.75 3.55 -1.22
C GLY A 201 -12.73 2.13 -1.77
N VAL A 202 -12.26 1.92 -3.00
CA VAL A 202 -12.12 0.58 -3.58
C VAL A 202 -10.68 0.11 -3.42
N GLU A 203 -10.50 -1.03 -2.78
CA GLU A 203 -9.18 -1.56 -2.42
C GLU A 203 -8.57 -2.42 -3.53
N ASN A 204 -7.23 -2.40 -3.65
CA ASN A 204 -6.48 -3.21 -4.60
C ASN A 204 -6.27 -4.66 -4.12
N VAL A 205 -7.32 -5.32 -3.71
CA VAL A 205 -7.24 -6.70 -3.19
C VAL A 205 -6.83 -7.68 -4.28
N SER A 206 -5.84 -8.54 -3.98
CA SER A 206 -5.14 -9.42 -4.93
C SER A 206 -6.03 -10.39 -5.72
N TRP A 207 -7.20 -10.74 -5.21
CA TRP A 207 -8.17 -11.64 -5.83
C TRP A 207 -9.46 -10.94 -6.27
N CYS A 208 -9.43 -9.59 -6.32
CA CYS A 208 -10.54 -8.76 -6.76
C CYS A 208 -10.22 -8.01 -8.07
N ALA A 209 -11.16 -7.20 -8.50
CA ALA A 209 -11.14 -6.53 -9.80
C ALA A 209 -9.96 -5.55 -10.01
N LEU A 210 -9.42 -4.97 -8.94
CA LEU A 210 -8.40 -3.93 -9.00
C LEU A 210 -7.00 -4.42 -8.58
N ALA A 211 -6.70 -5.69 -8.81
CA ALA A 211 -5.44 -6.29 -8.41
C ALA A 211 -4.22 -5.81 -9.23
N THR A 212 -4.41 -5.28 -10.44
CA THR A 212 -3.32 -4.89 -11.33
C THR A 212 -3.34 -3.40 -11.69
N VAL A 213 -2.17 -2.88 -12.05
CA VAL A 213 -2.03 -1.50 -12.57
C VAL A 213 -2.99 -1.22 -13.73
N ARG A 214 -3.09 -2.18 -14.67
CA ARG A 214 -3.99 -2.07 -15.82
C ARG A 214 -5.44 -1.89 -15.40
N ASP A 215 -5.90 -2.67 -14.43
CA ASP A 215 -7.28 -2.64 -13.98
C ASP A 215 -7.61 -1.35 -13.23
N ILE A 216 -6.67 -0.86 -12.41
CA ILE A 216 -6.79 0.43 -11.72
C ILE A 216 -6.91 1.58 -12.73
N VAL A 217 -6.03 1.63 -13.73
CA VAL A 217 -6.07 2.68 -14.77
C VAL A 217 -7.36 2.60 -15.58
N ARG A 218 -7.77 1.39 -15.98
CA ARG A 218 -9.02 1.16 -16.71
C ARG A 218 -10.23 1.61 -15.89
N PHE A 219 -10.24 1.26 -14.60
CA PHE A 219 -11.31 1.65 -13.68
C PHE A 219 -11.38 3.17 -13.51
N ALA A 220 -10.24 3.82 -13.23
CA ALA A 220 -10.14 5.25 -13.06
C ALA A 220 -10.66 6.00 -14.30
N THR A 221 -10.25 5.57 -15.50
CA THR A 221 -10.72 6.15 -16.77
C THR A 221 -12.24 6.03 -16.93
N ARG A 222 -12.80 4.84 -16.63
CA ARG A 222 -14.27 4.66 -16.76
C ARG A 222 -15.06 5.46 -15.73
N ILE A 223 -14.55 5.59 -14.49
CA ILE A 223 -15.20 6.45 -13.48
C ILE A 223 -15.19 7.91 -13.89
N ASP A 224 -14.12 8.40 -14.54
CA ASP A 224 -14.07 9.77 -15.06
C ASP A 224 -15.13 10.03 -16.14
N GLU A 225 -15.45 9.01 -16.92
CA GLU A 225 -16.44 9.12 -18.02
C GLU A 225 -17.89 9.08 -17.54
N ILE A 226 -18.21 8.28 -16.51
CA ILE A 226 -19.61 7.94 -16.19
C ILE A 226 -20.01 8.13 -14.72
N GLY A 227 -19.06 8.46 -13.84
CA GLY A 227 -19.30 8.46 -12.41
C GLY A 227 -19.21 9.84 -11.76
N PRO A 228 -19.47 9.90 -10.45
CA PRO A 228 -19.06 10.99 -9.59
C PRO A 228 -17.63 10.75 -9.12
N PRO A 229 -16.58 11.18 -9.86
CA PRO A 229 -15.19 10.84 -9.54
C PRO A 229 -14.72 11.41 -8.19
N GLU A 230 -15.39 12.44 -7.68
CA GLU A 230 -15.13 13.05 -6.37
C GLU A 230 -15.56 12.18 -5.19
N HIS A 231 -16.54 11.29 -5.38
CA HIS A 231 -17.10 10.43 -4.33
C HIS A 231 -16.50 9.03 -4.31
N ILE A 232 -15.55 8.73 -5.21
CA ILE A 232 -14.86 7.45 -5.27
C ILE A 232 -13.35 7.64 -5.26
N GLY A 233 -12.65 6.79 -4.54
CA GLY A 233 -11.19 6.74 -4.48
C GLY A 233 -10.69 5.32 -4.32
N PHE A 234 -9.40 5.18 -4.14
CA PHE A 234 -8.74 3.91 -3.93
C PHE A 234 -8.31 3.75 -2.48
N VAL A 235 -8.35 2.54 -1.99
CA VAL A 235 -7.62 2.13 -0.79
C VAL A 235 -6.36 1.42 -1.25
N PHE A 236 -5.22 1.96 -0.85
CA PHE A 236 -3.93 1.40 -1.21
C PHE A 236 -3.45 0.43 -0.13
N ASP A 237 -3.31 -0.83 -0.49
CA ASP A 237 -2.67 -1.85 0.32
C ASP A 237 -1.44 -2.43 -0.41
N PRO A 238 -0.21 -2.14 0.07
CA PRO A 238 1.01 -2.67 -0.52
C PRO A 238 1.16 -4.18 -0.38
N PHE A 239 0.64 -4.80 0.67
CA PHE A 239 0.68 -6.26 0.83
C PHE A 239 -0.19 -6.95 -0.23
N GLN A 240 -1.38 -6.42 -0.50
CA GLN A 240 -2.25 -6.94 -1.55
C GLN A 240 -1.62 -6.79 -2.94
N ALA A 241 -0.88 -5.71 -3.17
CA ALA A 241 -0.09 -5.56 -4.40
C ALA A 241 0.96 -6.67 -4.53
N MET A 242 1.77 -6.90 -3.49
CA MET A 242 2.78 -7.98 -3.49
C MET A 242 2.15 -9.36 -3.65
N ARG A 243 1.02 -9.60 -3.00
CA ARG A 243 0.27 -10.85 -3.12
C ARG A 243 -0.27 -11.10 -4.54
N ALA A 244 -0.57 -10.02 -5.28
CA ALA A 244 -0.99 -10.07 -6.69
C ALA A 244 0.20 -10.16 -7.66
N ASP A 245 1.43 -10.31 -7.18
CA ASP A 245 2.67 -10.22 -7.97
C ASP A 245 2.76 -8.88 -8.73
N ALA A 246 2.23 -7.82 -8.12
CA ALA A 246 2.22 -6.47 -8.64
C ALA A 246 3.14 -5.57 -7.79
N ASN A 247 3.78 -4.62 -8.45
CA ASN A 247 4.64 -3.67 -7.79
C ASN A 247 3.81 -2.62 -7.02
N PRO A 248 3.95 -2.47 -5.68
CA PRO A 248 3.16 -1.53 -4.89
C PRO A 248 3.37 -0.08 -5.30
N PHE A 249 4.56 0.32 -5.74
CA PHE A 249 4.81 1.68 -6.22
C PHE A 249 4.03 1.98 -7.50
N MET A 250 3.91 0.98 -8.37
CA MET A 250 3.18 1.12 -9.62
C MET A 250 1.67 1.13 -9.40
N ILE A 251 1.17 0.33 -8.46
CA ILE A 251 -0.22 0.36 -8.00
C ILE A 251 -0.54 1.76 -7.45
N LEU A 252 0.28 2.27 -6.54
CA LEU A 252 0.11 3.60 -5.96
C LEU A 252 0.17 4.72 -7.03
N ALA A 253 1.12 4.65 -7.96
CA ALA A 253 1.23 5.60 -9.06
C ALA A 253 0.00 5.58 -9.97
N ALA A 254 -0.59 4.40 -10.22
CA ALA A 254 -1.82 4.26 -11.00
C ALA A 254 -3.05 4.84 -10.28
N MET A 255 -3.09 4.77 -8.95
CA MET A 255 -4.12 5.40 -8.12
C MET A 255 -3.99 6.93 -8.10
N GLY A 256 -2.76 7.43 -8.19
CA GLY A 256 -2.45 8.87 -8.23
C GLY A 256 -3.01 9.63 -7.02
N ASN A 257 -3.58 10.81 -7.27
CA ASN A 257 -4.18 11.67 -6.23
C ASN A 257 -5.56 11.21 -5.74
N ARG A 258 -6.00 10.01 -6.12
CA ARG A 258 -7.30 9.42 -5.72
C ARG A 258 -7.17 8.45 -4.55
N VAL A 259 -6.01 8.35 -3.91
CA VAL A 259 -5.85 7.55 -2.71
C VAL A 259 -6.71 8.14 -1.60
N ALA A 260 -7.72 7.39 -1.14
CA ALA A 260 -8.66 7.78 -0.12
C ALA A 260 -8.30 7.20 1.25
N ASN A 261 -7.68 6.01 1.29
CA ASN A 261 -7.20 5.36 2.51
C ASN A 261 -5.94 4.55 2.21
N VAL A 262 -5.15 4.26 3.23
CA VAL A 262 -3.93 3.45 3.12
C VAL A 262 -3.93 2.41 4.23
N HIS A 263 -3.87 1.14 3.85
CA HIS A 263 -3.60 0.03 4.75
C HIS A 263 -2.10 -0.25 4.76
N ILE A 264 -1.57 -0.63 5.90
CA ILE A 264 -0.17 -1.00 6.04
C ILE A 264 -0.01 -2.33 6.75
N SER A 265 0.64 -3.24 6.05
CA SER A 265 1.12 -4.52 6.56
C SER A 265 2.34 -4.96 5.77
N ASP A 266 3.16 -5.80 6.36
CA ASP A 266 4.39 -6.28 5.74
C ASP A 266 4.19 -7.60 5.00
N TYR A 267 5.18 -7.98 4.21
CA TYR A 267 5.17 -9.13 3.33
C TYR A 267 6.44 -9.97 3.53
N SER A 268 6.28 -11.29 3.76
CA SER A 268 7.41 -12.18 4.07
C SER A 268 8.28 -12.57 2.88
N GLY A 269 7.82 -12.34 1.65
CA GLY A 269 8.48 -12.86 0.45
C GLY A 269 8.20 -14.34 0.14
N GLU A 270 7.51 -15.05 1.02
CA GLU A 270 7.15 -16.46 0.79
C GLU A 270 5.90 -16.58 -0.08
N HIS A 271 5.90 -17.51 -1.02
CA HIS A 271 4.74 -17.85 -1.82
C HIS A 271 4.13 -19.19 -1.41
N PRO A 272 2.78 -19.24 -1.29
CA PRO A 272 1.85 -18.12 -1.31
C PRO A 272 1.95 -17.29 -0.04
N ALA A 273 1.98 -15.96 -0.17
CA ALA A 273 1.89 -15.07 0.97
C ALA A 273 0.62 -15.37 1.77
N GLN A 274 0.79 -15.78 3.01
CA GLN A 274 -0.31 -16.36 3.75
C GLN A 274 -0.95 -15.41 4.74
N CYS A 275 -0.22 -14.40 5.21
CA CYS A 275 -0.75 -13.47 6.21
C CYS A 275 -0.05 -12.12 6.12
N HIS A 276 -0.78 -11.11 6.52
CA HIS A 276 -0.24 -9.80 6.80
C HIS A 276 0.72 -9.88 7.99
N LEU A 277 1.93 -9.34 7.85
CA LEU A 277 2.88 -9.20 8.94
C LEU A 277 2.84 -7.76 9.48
N PRO A 278 3.13 -7.55 10.76
CA PRO A 278 3.34 -6.21 11.28
C PRO A 278 4.46 -5.49 10.51
N PRO A 279 4.29 -4.20 10.17
CA PRO A 279 5.34 -3.43 9.52
C PRO A 279 6.68 -3.51 10.25
N GLY A 280 7.74 -3.92 9.53
CA GLY A 280 9.08 -4.17 10.05
C GLY A 280 9.40 -5.65 10.33
N GLU A 281 8.43 -6.54 10.21
CA GLU A 281 8.64 -7.99 10.36
C GLU A 281 8.75 -8.72 9.02
N GLY A 282 8.74 -7.99 7.90
CA GLY A 282 8.85 -8.51 6.53
C GLY A 282 9.90 -7.79 5.69
N HIS A 283 9.66 -7.76 4.39
CA HIS A 283 10.61 -7.25 3.39
C HIS A 283 10.09 -6.03 2.62
N MET A 284 9.01 -5.37 3.07
CA MET A 284 8.52 -4.15 2.43
C MET A 284 9.56 -3.03 2.51
N PRO A 285 9.86 -2.33 1.41
CA PRO A 285 10.78 -1.21 1.39
C PRO A 285 10.13 0.06 1.97
N TRP A 286 9.81 0.04 3.28
CA TRP A 286 8.98 1.05 3.95
C TRP A 286 9.45 2.48 3.77
N SER A 287 10.77 2.73 3.83
CA SER A 287 11.28 4.10 3.67
C SER A 287 10.95 4.68 2.30
N ALA A 288 11.04 3.89 1.23
CA ALA A 288 10.69 4.30 -0.12
C ALA A 288 9.17 4.42 -0.27
N LEU A 289 8.43 3.45 0.27
CA LEU A 289 6.97 3.38 0.17
C LEU A 289 6.29 4.57 0.88
N LEU A 290 6.76 4.94 2.07
CA LEU A 290 6.26 6.12 2.80
C LEU A 290 6.49 7.42 2.02
N ARG A 291 7.65 7.56 1.36
CA ARG A 291 7.91 8.70 0.47
C ARG A 291 6.96 8.71 -0.73
N ALA A 292 6.70 7.56 -1.33
CA ALA A 292 5.77 7.44 -2.44
C ALA A 292 4.33 7.77 -2.02
N ILE A 293 3.89 7.29 -0.85
CA ILE A 293 2.58 7.62 -0.28
C ILE A 293 2.45 9.13 -0.03
N ALA A 294 3.45 9.74 0.61
CA ALA A 294 3.47 11.20 0.80
C ALA A 294 3.49 11.95 -0.54
N GLY A 295 4.27 11.46 -1.51
CA GLY A 295 4.37 12.03 -2.86
C GLY A 295 3.11 11.90 -3.70
N SER A 296 2.20 10.97 -3.38
CA SER A 296 0.89 10.86 -4.05
C SER A 296 -0.09 11.98 -3.67
N GLY A 297 0.25 12.80 -2.68
CA GLY A 297 -0.64 13.83 -2.11
C GLY A 297 -1.54 13.30 -1.01
N TYR A 298 -1.42 12.03 -0.63
CA TYR A 298 -2.15 11.48 0.50
C TYR A 298 -1.63 12.05 1.83
N SER A 299 -2.52 12.55 2.66
CA SER A 299 -2.21 13.16 3.97
C SER A 299 -3.04 12.57 5.12
N GLY A 300 -3.81 11.51 4.83
CA GLY A 300 -4.62 10.82 5.83
C GLY A 300 -3.80 9.86 6.70
N PRO A 301 -4.44 9.23 7.69
CA PRO A 301 -3.80 8.20 8.52
C PRO A 301 -3.50 6.93 7.72
N MET A 302 -2.42 6.25 8.11
CA MET A 302 -2.12 4.90 7.64
C MET A 302 -2.67 3.89 8.65
N ILE A 303 -3.50 2.99 8.19
CA ILE A 303 -4.20 2.01 9.02
C ILE A 303 -3.39 0.71 9.08
N VAL A 304 -2.94 0.33 10.25
CA VAL A 304 -2.28 -0.96 10.46
C VAL A 304 -3.33 -2.07 10.34
N GLU A 305 -3.17 -2.94 9.35
CA GLU A 305 -4.03 -4.09 9.08
C GLU A 305 -3.25 -5.41 9.18
N ALA A 306 -2.40 -5.52 10.16
CA ALA A 306 -1.65 -6.73 10.50
C ALA A 306 -2.04 -7.22 11.89
N PRO A 307 -1.93 -8.52 12.19
CA PRO A 307 -2.26 -9.06 13.51
C PRO A 307 -1.46 -8.37 14.60
N LEU A 308 -2.12 -7.62 15.47
CA LEU A 308 -1.49 -6.88 16.58
C LEU A 308 -1.59 -7.62 17.93
N GLY A 309 -2.57 -8.52 18.07
CA GLY A 309 -2.97 -9.04 19.36
C GLY A 309 -3.56 -7.95 20.27
N THR A 310 -3.89 -8.30 21.50
CA THR A 310 -4.51 -7.34 22.45
C THR A 310 -3.50 -6.63 23.35
N GLY A 311 -2.21 -6.96 23.28
CA GLY A 311 -1.14 -6.27 24.00
C GLY A 311 -0.55 -5.10 23.22
N SER A 312 0.13 -4.18 23.92
CA SER A 312 0.81 -3.06 23.26
C SER A 312 2.08 -3.43 22.49
N SER A 313 2.73 -4.54 22.84
CA SER A 313 4.10 -4.84 22.41
C SER A 313 4.29 -4.91 20.88
N THR A 314 3.33 -5.45 20.14
CA THR A 314 3.42 -5.50 18.66
C THR A 314 3.23 -4.12 18.08
N LEU A 315 2.24 -3.36 18.54
CA LEU A 315 2.00 -1.99 18.09
C LEU A 315 3.19 -1.08 18.42
N ASP A 316 3.81 -1.25 19.60
CA ASP A 316 5.00 -0.49 20.00
C ASP A 316 6.17 -0.76 19.03
N ARG A 317 6.40 -2.03 18.65
CA ARG A 317 7.41 -2.36 17.61
C ARG A 317 7.09 -1.73 16.25
N VAL A 318 5.82 -1.75 15.83
CA VAL A 318 5.39 -1.09 14.58
C VAL A 318 5.66 0.42 14.65
N ARG A 319 5.34 1.08 15.76
CA ARG A 319 5.61 2.51 15.97
C ARG A 319 7.10 2.80 15.93
N ASP A 320 7.89 2.06 16.71
CA ASP A 320 9.35 2.22 16.77
C ASP A 320 10.00 2.05 15.40
N TYR A 321 9.42 1.23 14.54
CA TYR A 321 9.91 1.00 13.19
C TYR A 321 9.42 2.04 12.19
N ILE A 322 8.12 2.37 12.15
CA ILE A 322 7.50 3.21 11.13
C ILE A 322 7.64 4.70 11.43
N GLU A 323 7.42 5.15 12.66
CA GLU A 323 7.40 6.59 13.00
C GLU A 323 8.72 7.32 12.72
N PRO A 324 9.92 6.77 13.01
CA PRO A 324 11.16 7.42 12.61
C PRO A 324 11.28 7.59 11.09
N ARG A 325 10.75 6.63 10.32
CA ARG A 325 10.73 6.68 8.86
C ARG A 325 9.76 7.71 8.34
N ILE A 326 8.58 7.85 8.94
CA ILE A 326 7.64 8.93 8.64
C ILE A 326 8.31 10.28 8.90
N ARG A 327 8.90 10.47 10.09
CA ARG A 327 9.63 11.72 10.41
C ARG A 327 10.69 12.03 9.37
N SER A 328 11.48 11.05 8.94
CA SER A 328 12.51 11.26 7.92
C SER A 328 11.96 11.70 6.56
N VAL A 329 10.71 11.37 6.24
CA VAL A 329 10.05 11.83 5.01
C VAL A 329 9.64 13.30 5.10
N PHE A 330 9.19 13.77 6.27
CA PHE A 330 8.64 15.11 6.46
C PHE A 330 9.61 16.11 7.09
N ASP A 331 10.62 15.66 7.85
CA ASP A 331 11.66 16.51 8.44
C ASP A 331 12.76 16.91 7.42
N PHE A 332 12.59 16.55 6.17
CA PHE A 332 13.44 16.99 5.08
C PHE A 332 13.20 18.48 4.81
N ALA A 333 13.67 19.33 5.73
CA ALA A 333 13.81 20.75 5.44
C ALA A 333 14.81 20.92 4.30
N PRO A 334 14.54 21.83 3.34
CA PRO A 334 15.49 22.11 2.24
C PRO A 334 16.88 22.59 2.72
N ASP A 335 17.04 22.89 3.99
CA ASP A 335 18.25 23.45 4.59
C ASP A 335 19.27 22.43 5.11
N ASP A 336 19.00 21.12 5.03
CA ASP A 336 19.96 20.10 5.47
C ASP A 336 21.02 19.76 4.38
N ALA A 337 21.16 20.62 3.37
CA ALA A 337 22.18 20.55 2.32
C ALA A 337 23.62 20.75 2.85
N THR A 338 23.80 20.91 4.18
CA THR A 338 25.10 21.29 4.79
C THR A 338 25.73 20.20 5.67
N ARG A 339 25.13 19.01 5.84
CA ARG A 339 25.81 17.94 6.58
C ARG A 339 26.78 17.19 5.67
N PRO A 340 28.07 17.14 6.02
CA PRO A 340 29.05 16.36 5.25
C PRO A 340 28.70 14.86 5.35
N HIS A 341 28.74 14.16 4.21
CA HIS A 341 28.69 12.69 4.19
C HIS A 341 29.92 12.12 4.89
N GLU A 342 29.71 11.06 5.69
CA GLU A 342 30.82 10.30 6.32
C GLU A 342 31.71 9.58 5.28
N ASN A 343 31.24 9.44 4.03
CA ASN A 343 32.05 9.03 2.87
C ASN A 343 31.75 9.95 1.69
N PRO A 344 32.66 10.82 1.29
CA PRO A 344 32.49 11.64 0.09
C PRO A 344 32.50 10.72 -1.14
N VAL A 345 31.33 10.63 -1.82
CA VAL A 345 31.26 10.00 -3.15
C VAL A 345 32.08 10.89 -4.07
N ASP A 346 33.04 10.32 -4.80
CA ASP A 346 33.79 11.03 -5.81
C ASP A 346 32.83 11.59 -6.87
N PRO A 347 32.66 12.92 -6.98
CA PRO A 347 31.68 13.50 -7.91
C PRO A 347 31.99 13.23 -9.37
N ALA A 348 33.18 12.68 -9.67
CA ALA A 348 33.58 12.27 -11.02
C ALA A 348 33.24 10.82 -11.35
N ARG A 349 32.76 10.03 -10.37
CA ARG A 349 32.50 8.61 -10.53
C ARG A 349 31.00 8.28 -10.38
N LEU A 350 30.47 7.55 -11.36
CA LEU A 350 29.12 7.00 -11.26
C LEU A 350 29.06 6.00 -10.09
N PRO A 351 28.12 6.14 -9.13
CA PRO A 351 27.93 5.18 -8.03
C PRO A 351 27.68 3.75 -8.57
N ASP A 352 28.15 2.76 -7.84
CA ASP A 352 28.05 1.36 -8.27
C ASP A 352 26.58 0.92 -8.37
N GLY A 353 25.68 1.37 -7.49
CA GLY A 353 24.26 1.12 -7.60
C GLY A 353 23.60 1.76 -8.83
N VAL A 354 24.00 2.98 -9.21
CA VAL A 354 23.50 3.58 -10.48
C VAL A 354 23.99 2.77 -11.69
N ARG A 355 25.23 2.28 -11.66
CA ARG A 355 25.79 1.42 -12.71
C ARG A 355 25.00 0.12 -12.84
N GLU A 356 24.77 -0.56 -11.73
CA GLU A 356 23.95 -1.77 -11.69
C GLU A 356 22.53 -1.51 -12.20
N GLY A 357 21.90 -0.41 -11.76
CA GLY A 357 20.59 0.00 -12.23
C GLY A 357 20.53 0.26 -13.73
N ILE A 358 21.60 0.83 -14.33
CA ILE A 358 21.72 0.99 -15.79
C ILE A 358 21.80 -0.38 -16.50
N GLU A 359 22.53 -1.33 -15.93
CA GLU A 359 22.61 -2.68 -16.48
C GLU A 359 21.24 -3.38 -16.44
N LEU A 360 20.50 -3.25 -15.34
CA LEU A 360 19.13 -3.77 -15.18
C LEU A 360 18.15 -3.09 -16.15
N PHE A 361 18.24 -1.76 -16.31
CA PHE A 361 17.47 -1.02 -17.32
C PHE A 361 17.72 -1.60 -18.73
N ASN A 362 18.97 -1.83 -19.08
CA ASN A 362 19.36 -2.40 -20.37
C ASN A 362 18.88 -3.84 -20.58
N GLN A 363 18.58 -4.57 -19.50
CA GLN A 363 17.95 -5.88 -19.49
C GLN A 363 16.42 -5.81 -19.49
N ARG A 364 15.82 -4.63 -19.53
CA ARG A 364 14.37 -4.38 -19.40
C ARG A 364 13.79 -4.74 -18.02
N ARG A 365 14.64 -4.91 -17.03
CA ARG A 365 14.28 -5.13 -15.63
C ARG A 365 14.11 -3.78 -14.93
N PHE A 366 13.11 -3.02 -15.42
CA PHE A 366 12.93 -1.62 -15.02
C PHE A 366 12.57 -1.45 -13.56
N PHE A 367 11.96 -2.46 -12.97
CA PHE A 367 11.62 -2.46 -11.56
C PHE A 367 12.87 -2.55 -10.68
N GLU A 368 13.68 -3.58 -10.92
CA GLU A 368 14.91 -3.77 -10.15
C GLU A 368 15.90 -2.63 -10.41
N ALA A 369 15.91 -2.09 -11.64
CA ALA A 369 16.67 -0.88 -11.96
C ALA A 369 16.24 0.31 -11.10
N HIS A 370 14.93 0.48 -10.89
CA HIS A 370 14.37 1.52 -10.05
C HIS A 370 14.87 1.40 -8.61
N GLU A 371 14.76 0.22 -7.99
CA GLU A 371 15.13 0.00 -6.59
C GLU A 371 16.59 0.37 -6.32
N VAL A 372 17.49 -0.10 -7.18
CA VAL A 372 18.94 0.12 -7.02
C VAL A 372 19.30 1.59 -7.24
N ILE A 373 18.76 2.23 -8.30
CA ILE A 373 19.01 3.66 -8.57
C ILE A 373 18.38 4.54 -7.50
N GLU A 374 17.21 4.19 -6.99
CA GLU A 374 16.52 4.95 -5.95
C GLU A 374 17.36 5.03 -4.67
N HIS A 375 17.99 3.93 -4.27
CA HIS A 375 18.89 3.91 -3.13
C HIS A 375 19.99 4.98 -3.27
N GLU A 376 20.68 5.01 -4.41
CA GLU A 376 21.73 5.98 -4.70
C GLU A 376 21.20 7.41 -4.83
N TRP A 377 20.03 7.58 -5.46
CA TRP A 377 19.38 8.89 -5.57
C TRP A 377 19.06 9.48 -4.20
N HIS A 378 18.65 8.66 -3.23
CA HIS A 378 18.39 9.12 -1.87
C HIS A 378 19.66 9.42 -1.08
N ALA A 379 20.73 8.69 -1.33
CA ALA A 379 22.02 8.94 -0.70
C ALA A 379 22.72 10.21 -1.24
N GLU A 380 22.48 10.55 -2.53
CA GLU A 380 23.13 11.69 -3.20
C GLU A 380 22.48 13.03 -2.80
N ARG A 381 23.32 14.01 -2.43
CA ARG A 381 22.92 15.36 -2.03
C ARG A 381 23.22 16.44 -3.09
N ALA A 382 24.17 16.18 -3.98
CA ALA A 382 24.53 17.12 -5.03
C ALA A 382 23.46 17.16 -6.14
N SER A 383 23.51 18.18 -6.99
CA SER A 383 22.59 18.36 -8.12
C SER A 383 22.53 17.18 -9.06
N ILE A 384 23.60 16.36 -9.11
CA ILE A 384 23.71 15.14 -9.92
C ILE A 384 22.61 14.09 -9.57
N ARG A 385 22.05 14.14 -8.37
CA ARG A 385 20.90 13.31 -7.98
C ARG A 385 19.74 13.41 -8.96
N ARG A 386 19.60 14.54 -9.66
CA ARG A 386 18.54 14.75 -10.67
C ARG A 386 18.76 13.87 -11.90
N LEU A 387 20.02 13.56 -12.24
CA LEU A 387 20.34 12.59 -13.28
C LEU A 387 19.85 11.19 -12.89
N TYR A 388 20.12 10.75 -11.65
CA TYR A 388 19.68 9.43 -11.16
C TYR A 388 18.16 9.35 -11.18
N GLN A 389 17.48 10.38 -10.67
CA GLN A 389 16.02 10.47 -10.73
C GLN A 389 15.49 10.46 -12.18
N GLY A 390 16.14 11.15 -13.09
CA GLY A 390 15.76 11.19 -14.50
C GLY A 390 15.83 9.81 -15.16
N ILE A 391 16.95 9.10 -14.97
CA ILE A 391 17.14 7.74 -15.50
C ILE A 391 16.09 6.78 -14.94
N LEU A 392 15.87 6.84 -13.62
CA LEU A 392 14.85 6.05 -12.92
C LEU A 392 13.46 6.31 -13.52
N GLN A 393 13.04 7.58 -13.66
CA GLN A 393 11.73 7.92 -14.20
C GLN A 393 11.55 7.50 -15.67
N ILE A 394 12.61 7.58 -16.49
CA ILE A 394 12.58 7.06 -17.87
C ILE A 394 12.33 5.54 -17.85
N GLY A 395 13.00 4.79 -16.97
CA GLY A 395 12.79 3.34 -16.82
C GLY A 395 11.36 2.99 -16.43
N VAL A 396 10.83 3.67 -15.41
CA VAL A 396 9.45 3.46 -14.95
C VAL A 396 8.43 3.89 -16.03
N GLY A 397 8.73 4.96 -16.77
CA GLY A 397 7.90 5.37 -17.91
C GLY A 397 7.79 4.29 -19.00
N PHE A 398 8.89 3.61 -19.33
CA PHE A 398 8.87 2.47 -20.25
C PHE A 398 8.14 1.24 -19.65
N TYR A 399 8.31 1.00 -18.39
CA TYR A 399 7.52 -0.02 -17.70
C TYR A 399 6.01 0.24 -17.87
N HIS A 400 5.56 1.48 -17.66
CA HIS A 400 4.17 1.87 -17.90
C HIS A 400 3.72 1.63 -19.33
N ALA A 401 4.55 1.99 -20.32
CA ALA A 401 4.25 1.77 -21.72
C ALA A 401 4.03 0.28 -22.04
N LEU A 402 4.91 -0.58 -21.54
CA LEU A 402 4.83 -2.03 -21.74
C LEU A 402 3.62 -2.69 -21.04
N ASN A 403 3.13 -2.06 -19.96
CA ASN A 403 1.95 -2.52 -19.23
C ASN A 403 0.65 -1.82 -19.66
N GLY A 404 0.65 -1.12 -20.80
CA GLY A 404 -0.55 -0.51 -21.38
C GLY A 404 -1.00 0.77 -20.71
N ASN A 405 -0.22 1.34 -19.79
CA ASN A 405 -0.52 2.59 -19.12
C ASN A 405 0.09 3.78 -19.87
N GLN A 406 -0.59 4.25 -20.92
CA GLN A 406 -0.12 5.36 -21.75
C GLN A 406 0.05 6.66 -20.95
N LYS A 407 -0.90 7.01 -20.08
CA LYS A 407 -0.84 8.25 -19.28
C LYS A 407 0.35 8.25 -18.33
N GLY A 408 0.58 7.15 -17.61
CA GLY A 408 1.73 6.98 -16.73
C GLY A 408 3.05 7.02 -17.49
N ALA A 409 3.09 6.39 -18.67
CA ALA A 409 4.26 6.43 -19.55
C ALA A 409 4.60 7.85 -20.00
N VAL A 410 3.61 8.60 -20.49
CA VAL A 410 3.82 10.00 -20.96
C VAL A 410 4.30 10.88 -19.81
N LEU A 411 3.64 10.80 -18.65
CA LEU A 411 4.00 11.61 -17.48
C LEU A 411 5.45 11.37 -17.05
N LEU A 412 5.81 10.11 -16.82
CA LEU A 412 7.14 9.77 -16.27
C LEU A 412 8.26 9.90 -17.31
N LEU A 413 7.99 9.61 -18.58
CA LEU A 413 8.96 9.88 -19.63
C LEU A 413 9.21 11.39 -19.78
N THR A 414 8.16 12.22 -19.75
CA THR A 414 8.31 13.68 -19.84
C THR A 414 9.14 14.22 -18.68
N ASP A 415 8.83 13.82 -17.47
CA ASP A 415 9.54 14.24 -16.26
C ASP A 415 10.99 13.75 -16.22
N GLY A 416 11.21 12.47 -16.56
CA GLY A 416 12.52 11.86 -16.60
C GLY A 416 13.42 12.49 -17.67
N LEU A 417 12.86 12.75 -18.86
CA LEU A 417 13.56 13.43 -19.95
C LEU A 417 13.96 14.87 -19.59
N ALA A 418 13.07 15.62 -18.96
CA ALA A 418 13.36 16.97 -18.50
C ALA A 418 14.57 17.00 -17.56
N LYS A 419 14.62 16.08 -16.56
CA LYS A 419 15.73 15.99 -15.61
C LYS A 419 17.02 15.50 -16.26
N THR A 420 16.96 14.47 -17.10
CA THR A 420 18.15 13.91 -17.76
C THR A 420 18.75 14.88 -18.76
N SER A 421 17.95 15.72 -19.43
CA SER A 421 18.42 16.71 -20.40
C SER A 421 19.29 17.80 -19.80
N GLU A 422 19.18 18.07 -18.49
CA GLU A 422 20.06 19.00 -17.79
C GLU A 422 21.54 18.55 -17.79
N PHE A 423 21.79 17.27 -18.07
CA PHE A 423 23.11 16.63 -18.01
C PHE A 423 23.61 16.16 -19.38
N THR A 424 23.10 16.73 -20.47
CA THR A 424 23.55 16.41 -21.82
C THR A 424 24.81 17.22 -22.17
N PRO A 425 25.69 16.74 -23.09
CA PRO A 425 25.56 15.48 -23.87
C PRO A 425 25.96 14.22 -23.13
N ASP A 426 26.83 14.27 -22.14
CA ASP A 426 27.38 13.17 -21.38
C ASP A 426 27.57 13.57 -19.90
N ALA A 427 27.31 12.70 -18.97
CA ALA A 427 27.56 12.93 -17.54
C ALA A 427 27.96 11.62 -16.82
N LEU A 428 28.95 11.67 -15.95
CA LEU A 428 29.48 10.54 -15.18
C LEU A 428 29.75 9.28 -16.02
N GLY A 429 30.18 9.49 -17.28
CA GLY A 429 30.39 8.39 -18.22
C GLY A 429 29.12 7.83 -18.86
N VAL A 430 27.94 8.41 -18.61
CA VAL A 430 26.68 8.04 -19.27
C VAL A 430 26.42 8.92 -20.48
N ARG A 431 26.06 8.33 -21.63
CA ARG A 431 25.68 9.07 -22.86
C ARG A 431 24.24 9.60 -22.73
N THR A 432 24.06 10.61 -21.90
CA THR A 432 22.75 11.17 -21.55
C THR A 432 22.04 11.79 -22.76
N GLY A 433 22.78 12.47 -23.64
CA GLY A 433 22.20 13.06 -24.85
C GLY A 433 21.61 12.02 -25.80
N LYS A 434 22.26 10.85 -25.95
CA LYS A 434 21.72 9.74 -26.74
C LYS A 434 20.46 9.16 -26.10
N LEU A 435 20.50 8.90 -24.79
CA LEU A 435 19.35 8.42 -24.05
C LEU A 435 18.14 9.33 -24.22
N VAL A 436 18.33 10.65 -24.01
CA VAL A 436 17.28 11.66 -24.15
C VAL A 436 16.69 11.65 -25.57
N ALA A 437 17.55 11.68 -26.60
CA ALA A 437 17.07 11.71 -27.99
C ALA A 437 16.25 10.45 -28.35
N GLU A 438 16.69 9.28 -27.91
CA GLU A 438 16.01 8.02 -28.19
C GLU A 438 14.72 7.85 -27.39
N ALA A 439 14.71 8.17 -26.10
CA ALA A 439 13.53 8.12 -25.28
C ALA A 439 12.46 9.15 -25.71
N GLN A 440 12.88 10.34 -26.19
CA GLN A 440 11.95 11.31 -26.80
C GLN A 440 11.27 10.76 -28.05
N ARG A 441 11.98 9.97 -28.88
CA ARG A 441 11.34 9.30 -30.03
C ARG A 441 10.26 8.31 -29.57
N CYS A 442 10.54 7.54 -28.53
CA CYS A 442 9.58 6.63 -27.95
C CYS A 442 8.37 7.36 -27.36
N LEU A 443 8.58 8.46 -26.63
CA LEU A 443 7.52 9.28 -26.06
C LEU A 443 6.55 9.77 -27.16
N ARG A 444 7.07 10.31 -28.24
CA ARG A 444 6.23 10.75 -29.39
C ARG A 444 5.43 9.63 -30.04
N VAL A 445 5.94 8.40 -30.03
CA VAL A 445 5.20 7.22 -30.51
C VAL A 445 4.09 6.86 -29.54
N ILE A 446 4.39 6.81 -28.24
CA ILE A 446 3.44 6.51 -27.17
C ILE A 446 2.30 7.53 -27.14
N GLU A 447 2.60 8.83 -27.30
CA GLU A 447 1.60 9.89 -27.40
C GLU A 447 0.66 9.70 -28.60
N ARG A 448 1.21 9.35 -29.78
CA ARG A 448 0.42 9.12 -31.00
C ARG A 448 -0.45 7.86 -30.94
N LEU A 449 0.03 6.81 -30.26
CA LEU A 449 -0.75 5.58 -30.09
C LEU A 449 -1.98 5.80 -29.21
N GLY A 450 -1.87 6.74 -28.26
CA GLY A 450 -2.96 7.00 -27.32
C GLY A 450 -3.24 5.84 -26.37
N PRO A 451 -4.22 6.00 -25.48
CA PRO A 451 -4.56 4.97 -24.49
C PRO A 451 -5.02 3.64 -25.11
N ASP A 452 -5.78 3.72 -26.22
CA ASP A 452 -6.33 2.53 -26.88
C ASP A 452 -5.31 1.80 -27.75
N GLY A 453 -4.30 2.52 -28.26
CA GLY A 453 -3.29 1.98 -29.14
C GLY A 453 -1.98 1.56 -28.46
N ILE A 454 -1.81 1.84 -27.17
CA ILE A 454 -0.54 1.63 -26.46
C ILE A 454 -0.03 0.19 -26.49
N ALA A 455 -0.94 -0.79 -26.60
CA ALA A 455 -0.59 -2.20 -26.74
C ALA A 455 0.22 -2.50 -28.03
N ALA A 456 0.18 -1.61 -29.02
CA ALA A 456 0.97 -1.72 -30.25
C ALA A 456 2.36 -1.05 -30.14
N PHE A 457 2.75 -0.57 -28.95
CA PHE A 457 4.07 0.01 -28.73
C PHE A 457 5.15 -1.08 -28.87
N ASP A 458 6.09 -0.85 -29.81
CA ASP A 458 7.20 -1.77 -30.03
C ASP A 458 8.27 -1.62 -28.94
N ALA A 459 8.41 -2.63 -28.09
CA ALA A 459 9.42 -2.71 -27.05
C ALA A 459 10.87 -2.63 -27.59
N GLY A 460 11.09 -2.99 -28.87
CA GLY A 460 12.39 -2.87 -29.53
C GLY A 460 12.87 -1.43 -29.67
N MET A 461 11.98 -0.45 -29.64
CA MET A 461 12.30 0.97 -29.72
C MET A 461 12.94 1.53 -28.43
N ILE A 462 12.73 0.87 -27.29
CA ILE A 462 13.22 1.35 -25.99
C ILE A 462 14.77 1.42 -26.05
N PRO A 463 15.37 2.57 -25.69
CA PRO A 463 16.79 2.75 -25.77
C PRO A 463 17.58 1.81 -24.85
N ARG A 464 18.85 1.65 -25.16
CA ARG A 464 19.86 1.17 -24.20
C ARG A 464 20.65 2.37 -23.69
N ILE A 465 20.93 2.39 -22.40
CA ILE A 465 21.79 3.40 -21.80
C ILE A 465 23.25 2.97 -22.07
N GLU A 466 23.96 3.80 -22.83
CA GLU A 466 25.37 3.57 -23.17
C GLU A 466 26.29 4.27 -22.18
N MET A 467 27.37 3.56 -21.82
CA MET A 467 28.46 4.11 -21.04
C MET A 467 29.62 4.51 -21.96
N VAL A 468 30.21 5.66 -21.71
CA VAL A 468 31.47 6.05 -22.35
C VAL A 468 32.59 5.28 -21.66
N THR A 469 33.35 4.52 -22.42
CA THR A 469 34.59 3.94 -21.91
C THR A 469 35.58 5.13 -21.75
N ILE A 470 35.83 5.57 -20.51
CA ILE A 470 36.92 6.53 -20.24
C ILE A 470 38.19 5.74 -20.55
N GLY A 471 38.76 5.99 -21.74
CA GLY A 471 40.01 5.38 -22.13
C GLY A 471 41.05 5.71 -21.07
N ALA A 472 41.80 4.70 -20.60
CA ALA A 472 42.99 4.91 -19.80
C ALA A 472 43.88 5.89 -20.56
N ASN A 473 44.14 7.03 -19.93
CA ASN A 473 45.09 8.03 -20.47
C ASN A 473 46.41 7.27 -20.69
N PRO A 474 46.95 7.20 -21.92
CA PRO A 474 48.26 6.64 -22.08
C PRO A 474 49.25 7.52 -21.31
N ALA A 475 49.94 6.92 -20.34
CA ALA A 475 50.95 7.53 -19.56
C ALA A 475 52.00 8.22 -20.47
N THR A 476 52.20 9.49 -20.29
CA THR A 476 53.41 10.21 -20.63
C THR A 476 54.22 10.47 -19.37
#